data_c2a5a99075f64143a398c2ba5dd923e9
#
_entry.id   c2a5a99075f64143a398c2ba5dd923e9
#
_cell.length_a   1.000
_cell.length_b   1.000
_cell.length_c   1.000
_cell.angle_alpha   90.00
_cell.angle_beta   90.00
_cell.angle_gamma   90.00
#
_symmetry.space_group_name_H-M   'P 1'
#
loop_
_entity.id
_entity.type
_entity.pdbx_description
1 polymer ?
#
loop_
_entity_poly.entity_id
_entity_poly.type
_entity_poly.pdbx_seq_one_letter_code
_entity_poly.pdbx_strand_id
1 'polypeptide(L)'
;MVAVAQLVERQVVVLDVAGSSPVGHPLSAGSRQQAACCGQIRLCPLPAACCLLSTMLTKRIIPCLDVDRGRVVKGVKFFDHVDAGDPVQQAIRYQNDGADELVFYDISASHEGRNIMADLVRQVADSVFMPLTVGGGIRTLDDATRLIQAGAEKVSVNSAAVKNPKLIAEIADKFGRCATVLGLDANRVQRDGEEYWEVFVNGGRVNTFVKVMDWVKQAQALGAGEIVLNVMNADGTKQGYDIEMTAAVSDAVSIPVVASGGAGSPKHMLDVLKEGKADAALAASIFHFDQFSVGQVKQFLHDNGVPVRLV
;
A
#
# COMPACT_ATOMS: atom_id res chain seq x y z
N MET A 1 25.00 19.61 -3.36
CA MET A 1 24.48 20.58 -2.36
C MET A 1 22.98 20.89 -2.55
N VAL A 2 22.35 20.51 -3.62
CA VAL A 2 20.90 20.75 -3.87
C VAL A 2 20.03 19.64 -3.23
N ALA A 3 20.53 18.42 -3.15
CA ALA A 3 19.76 17.28 -2.61
C ALA A 3 19.53 17.34 -1.08
N VAL A 4 20.40 18.03 -0.32
CA VAL A 4 20.27 18.11 1.14
C VAL A 4 19.23 19.15 1.57
N ALA A 5 18.98 20.17 0.76
CA ALA A 5 17.97 21.19 1.06
C ALA A 5 16.54 20.67 0.89
N GLN A 6 16.30 19.73 -0.05
CA GLN A 6 14.97 19.15 -0.27
C GLN A 6 14.56 18.14 0.82
N LEU A 7 15.50 17.49 1.49
CA LEU A 7 15.20 16.59 2.61
C LEU A 7 14.74 17.33 3.87
N VAL A 8 15.19 18.57 4.04
CA VAL A 8 14.85 19.39 5.23
C VAL A 8 13.46 20.01 5.11
N GLU A 9 13.00 20.35 3.90
CA GLU A 9 11.65 20.91 3.72
C GLU A 9 10.52 19.88 3.89
N ARG A 10 10.78 18.58 3.72
CA ARG A 10 9.78 17.52 3.94
C ARG A 10 9.49 17.20 5.41
N GLN A 11 10.31 17.70 6.36
CA GLN A 11 10.15 17.43 7.80
C GLN A 11 9.50 18.57 8.61
N VAL A 12 9.06 19.66 8.02
CA VAL A 12 8.59 20.85 8.75
C VAL A 12 7.09 21.13 8.60
N VAL A 13 6.26 20.13 8.49
CA VAL A 13 4.79 20.34 8.49
C VAL A 13 4.08 19.51 9.59
N VAL A 14 4.72 19.22 10.68
CA VAL A 14 3.99 18.85 11.92
C VAL A 14 4.84 19.23 13.11
N LEU A 15 4.66 20.41 13.67
CA LEU A 15 4.84 20.71 15.10
C LEU A 15 4.71 22.22 15.34
N ASP A 16 3.48 22.63 15.50
CA ASP A 16 3.22 23.88 16.21
C ASP A 16 1.92 23.75 17.01
N VAL A 17 1.97 23.07 18.13
CA VAL A 17 1.03 23.29 19.25
C VAL A 17 1.74 23.02 20.57
N ALA A 18 1.74 24.00 21.41
CA ALA A 18 2.08 24.01 22.85
C ALA A 18 3.44 24.56 23.22
N GLY A 19 3.47 25.88 23.39
CA GLY A 19 4.45 26.53 24.23
C GLY A 19 4.26 26.18 25.69
N SER A 20 5.36 25.88 26.36
CA SER A 20 5.45 25.85 27.83
C SER A 20 6.69 26.59 28.24
N SER A 21 6.54 27.71 28.94
CA SER A 21 7.62 28.38 29.67
C SER A 21 7.63 27.90 31.12
N PRO A 22 8.78 27.75 31.73
CA PRO A 22 8.89 27.36 33.13
C PRO A 22 9.19 28.56 34.03
N VAL A 23 8.48 28.75 35.13
CA VAL A 23 8.94 29.51 36.30
C VAL A 23 8.31 28.96 37.59
N GLY A 24 9.12 28.43 38.48
CA GLY A 24 9.39 28.63 39.88
C GLY A 24 8.31 28.51 40.96
N HIS A 25 8.42 27.45 41.76
CA HIS A 25 8.35 27.23 43.21
C HIS A 25 7.59 28.18 44.17
N PRO A 26 7.27 27.75 45.45
CA PRO A 26 6.89 26.43 45.99
C PRO A 26 5.69 26.45 47.00
N LEU A 27 5.29 25.24 47.44
CA LEU A 27 4.68 24.86 48.73
C LEU A 27 3.29 25.38 49.13
N SER A 28 2.31 24.49 49.20
CA SER A 28 1.63 24.12 50.47
C SER A 28 0.71 22.91 50.29
N ALA A 29 0.65 22.12 51.35
CA ALA A 29 -0.10 20.87 51.45
C ALA A 29 -1.61 21.13 51.51
N GLY A 30 -2.43 20.18 50.94
CA GLY A 30 -3.83 20.17 51.21
C GLY A 30 -4.62 19.25 50.31
N SER A 31 -5.02 18.12 50.92
CA SER A 31 -6.21 17.32 50.61
C SER A 31 -6.35 16.58 49.28
N ARG A 32 -6.30 15.26 49.39
CA ARG A 32 -6.83 14.27 48.46
C ARG A 32 -8.28 14.56 48.12
N GLN A 33 -8.60 14.73 46.87
CA GLN A 33 -9.89 14.36 46.33
C GLN A 33 -9.70 13.63 45.00
N GLN A 34 -10.02 12.34 45.05
CA GLN A 34 -10.25 11.53 43.87
C GLN A 34 -11.39 12.14 43.07
N ALA A 35 -11.10 12.69 41.89
CA ALA A 35 -12.11 13.00 40.91
C ALA A 35 -12.21 11.81 39.96
N ALA A 36 -13.25 11.00 40.18
CA ALA A 36 -13.73 10.04 39.21
C ALA A 36 -14.18 10.80 37.96
N CYS A 37 -13.49 10.59 36.84
CA CYS A 37 -13.97 10.99 35.52
C CYS A 37 -15.14 10.09 35.13
N CYS A 38 -16.33 10.46 35.64
CA CYS A 38 -17.59 9.92 35.17
C CYS A 38 -17.92 10.55 33.81
N GLY A 39 -18.15 9.70 32.80
CA GLY A 39 -18.55 10.08 31.47
C GLY A 39 -19.81 10.93 31.42
N GLN A 40 -19.63 12.18 31.10
CA GLN A 40 -20.67 13.02 30.51
C GLN A 40 -20.12 13.60 29.21
N ILE A 41 -20.49 12.98 28.11
CA ILE A 41 -20.39 13.57 26.79
C ILE A 41 -21.27 14.80 26.81
N ARG A 42 -20.68 15.98 27.01
CA ARG A 42 -21.36 17.24 26.73
C ARG A 42 -21.49 17.33 25.22
N LEU A 43 -22.70 17.20 24.72
CA LEU A 43 -23.07 17.55 23.35
C LEU A 43 -22.55 18.97 23.07
N CYS A 44 -21.58 19.06 22.17
CA CYS A 44 -21.08 20.32 21.67
C CYS A 44 -22.20 20.98 20.85
N PRO A 45 -22.62 22.22 21.13
CA PRO A 45 -23.67 22.91 20.39
C PRO A 45 -23.16 23.55 19.10
N LEU A 46 -22.25 22.89 18.40
CA LEU A 46 -21.83 23.28 17.07
C LEU A 46 -22.84 22.74 16.05
N PRO A 47 -23.20 23.54 15.03
CA PRO A 47 -24.20 23.14 14.05
C PRO A 47 -23.75 21.82 13.37
N ALA A 48 -24.73 20.99 13.03
CA ALA A 48 -24.56 19.66 12.45
C ALA A 48 -23.57 19.54 11.26
N ALA A 49 -23.20 20.67 10.65
CA ALA A 49 -22.17 20.77 9.63
C ALA A 49 -20.74 20.46 10.16
N CYS A 50 -20.47 20.61 11.47
CA CYS A 50 -19.15 20.31 12.02
C CYS A 50 -18.97 18.83 12.36
N CYS A 51 -20.06 18.08 12.54
CA CYS A 51 -20.02 16.62 12.74
C CYS A 51 -19.88 15.82 11.44
N LEU A 52 -20.06 16.47 10.28
CA LEU A 52 -19.92 15.84 8.96
C LEU A 52 -18.50 15.93 8.38
N LEU A 53 -17.56 16.52 9.11
CA LEU A 53 -16.14 16.31 8.91
C LEU A 53 -15.68 14.99 9.60
N SER A 54 -16.47 13.94 9.49
CA SER A 54 -15.95 12.59 9.46
C SER A 54 -14.95 12.60 8.30
N THR A 55 -13.68 12.65 8.62
CA THR A 55 -12.57 12.60 7.69
C THR A 55 -12.70 11.32 6.87
N MET A 56 -13.45 11.38 5.79
CA MET A 56 -13.47 10.27 4.83
C MET A 56 -12.08 10.25 4.20
N LEU A 57 -11.25 9.30 4.65
CA LEU A 57 -9.97 9.05 4.02
C LEU A 57 -10.22 8.81 2.53
N THR A 58 -9.53 9.55 1.68
CA THR A 58 -9.65 9.36 0.24
C THR A 58 -9.09 8.01 -0.16
N LYS A 59 -9.79 7.34 -1.07
CA LYS A 59 -9.32 6.10 -1.68
C LYS A 59 -8.21 6.39 -2.70
N ARG A 60 -7.18 5.55 -2.76
CA ARG A 60 -6.01 5.74 -3.63
C ARG A 60 -6.15 4.92 -4.91
N ILE A 61 -5.74 5.50 -6.03
CA ILE A 61 -5.58 4.81 -7.32
C ILE A 61 -4.09 4.70 -7.62
N ILE A 62 -3.62 3.46 -7.71
CA ILE A 62 -2.21 3.11 -7.71
C ILE A 62 -1.86 2.38 -9.01
N PRO A 63 -1.15 3.00 -9.96
CA PRO A 63 -0.53 2.29 -11.06
C PRO A 63 0.56 1.34 -10.56
N CYS A 64 0.63 0.13 -11.15
CA CYS A 64 1.68 -0.84 -10.88
C CYS A 64 2.56 -1.02 -12.12
N LEU A 65 3.87 -0.95 -11.93
CA LEU A 65 4.87 -1.22 -12.96
C LEU A 65 5.58 -2.54 -12.64
N ASP A 66 5.24 -3.58 -13.41
CA ASP A 66 5.99 -4.82 -13.40
C ASP A 66 7.29 -4.60 -14.19
N VAL A 67 8.45 -4.80 -13.56
CA VAL A 67 9.75 -4.54 -14.17
C VAL A 67 10.52 -5.85 -14.34
N ASP A 68 11.02 -6.08 -15.54
CA ASP A 68 11.97 -7.12 -15.84
C ASP A 68 13.21 -6.52 -16.50
N ARG A 69 14.40 -6.77 -15.91
CA ARG A 69 15.70 -6.31 -16.41
C ARG A 69 15.74 -4.80 -16.76
N GLY A 70 15.09 -3.99 -15.93
CA GLY A 70 15.07 -2.52 -16.09
C GLY A 70 14.06 -1.97 -17.12
N ARG A 71 13.19 -2.81 -17.66
CA ARG A 71 12.10 -2.42 -18.57
C ARG A 71 10.75 -2.70 -17.92
N VAL A 72 9.79 -1.83 -18.18
CA VAL A 72 8.40 -2.12 -17.80
C VAL A 72 7.88 -3.20 -18.73
N VAL A 73 7.31 -4.23 -18.13
CA VAL A 73 6.74 -5.34 -18.89
C VAL A 73 5.31 -5.61 -18.41
N LYS A 74 4.50 -6.19 -19.27
CA LYS A 74 3.20 -6.73 -18.89
C LYS A 74 3.02 -8.13 -19.46
N GLY A 75 2.80 -9.07 -18.55
CA GLY A 75 2.46 -10.44 -18.89
C GLY A 75 0.98 -10.73 -18.71
N VAL A 76 0.49 -11.77 -19.37
CA VAL A 76 -0.80 -12.39 -19.09
C VAL A 76 -0.53 -13.62 -18.22
N LYS A 77 -1.12 -13.66 -17.01
CA LYS A 77 -0.93 -14.76 -16.05
C LYS A 77 0.54 -15.11 -15.78
N PHE A 78 1.40 -14.09 -15.60
CA PHE A 78 2.85 -14.22 -15.35
C PHE A 78 3.69 -14.78 -16.51
N PHE A 79 3.15 -14.86 -17.72
CA PHE A 79 3.85 -15.32 -18.92
C PHE A 79 3.66 -14.32 -20.07
N ASP A 80 4.45 -14.49 -21.17
CA ASP A 80 4.39 -13.70 -22.41
C ASP A 80 4.52 -12.19 -22.14
N HIS A 81 5.66 -11.77 -21.60
CA HIS A 81 5.93 -10.38 -21.27
C HIS A 81 6.03 -9.50 -22.54
N VAL A 82 5.18 -8.49 -22.62
CA VAL A 82 5.23 -7.44 -23.62
C VAL A 82 5.92 -6.23 -23.00
N ASP A 83 6.90 -5.66 -23.70
CA ASP A 83 7.57 -4.41 -23.28
C ASP A 83 6.58 -3.25 -23.29
N ALA A 84 6.41 -2.58 -22.16
CA ALA A 84 5.53 -1.45 -21.97
C ALA A 84 6.29 -0.13 -21.78
N GLY A 85 7.62 -0.11 -21.99
CA GLY A 85 8.42 1.11 -22.10
C GLY A 85 9.41 1.34 -20.96
N ASP A 86 9.87 2.59 -20.88
CA ASP A 86 10.83 3.06 -19.88
C ASP A 86 10.13 3.33 -18.54
N PRO A 87 10.61 2.78 -17.40
CA PRO A 87 10.00 2.95 -16.11
C PRO A 87 9.92 4.39 -15.61
N VAL A 88 10.96 5.20 -15.88
CA VAL A 88 11.00 6.60 -15.46
C VAL A 88 9.97 7.43 -16.20
N GLN A 89 9.86 7.23 -17.53
CA GLN A 89 8.87 7.93 -18.35
C GLN A 89 7.44 7.56 -17.96
N GLN A 90 7.20 6.28 -17.66
CA GLN A 90 5.90 5.83 -17.19
C GLN A 90 5.56 6.42 -15.80
N ALA A 91 6.52 6.50 -14.89
CA ALA A 91 6.34 7.11 -13.58
C ALA A 91 5.95 8.59 -13.68
N ILE A 92 6.67 9.36 -14.52
CA ILE A 92 6.37 10.79 -14.77
C ILE A 92 4.96 10.94 -15.36
N ARG A 93 4.61 10.09 -16.32
CA ARG A 93 3.28 10.10 -16.94
C ARG A 93 2.18 9.87 -15.89
N TYR A 94 2.30 8.85 -15.05
CA TYR A 94 1.30 8.56 -14.02
C TYR A 94 1.20 9.65 -12.96
N GLN A 95 2.31 10.29 -12.59
CA GLN A 95 2.27 11.46 -11.73
C GLN A 95 1.47 12.60 -12.37
N ASN A 96 1.71 12.90 -13.64
CA ASN A 96 0.97 13.94 -14.36
C ASN A 96 -0.51 13.61 -14.53
N ASP A 97 -0.85 12.32 -14.65
CA ASP A 97 -2.22 11.81 -14.69
C ASP A 97 -2.89 11.80 -13.31
N GLY A 98 -2.17 12.18 -12.24
CA GLY A 98 -2.70 12.32 -10.89
C GLY A 98 -2.75 11.04 -10.06
N ALA A 99 -1.87 10.08 -10.31
CA ALA A 99 -1.72 8.91 -9.45
C ALA A 99 -1.45 9.30 -7.99
N ASP A 100 -1.96 8.52 -7.05
CA ASP A 100 -1.78 8.80 -5.62
C ASP A 100 -0.49 8.18 -5.07
N GLU A 101 -0.06 7.09 -5.68
CA GLU A 101 1.11 6.30 -5.31
C GLU A 101 1.54 5.49 -6.53
N LEU A 102 2.78 5.04 -6.57
CA LEU A 102 3.31 4.16 -7.61
C LEU A 102 3.88 2.90 -6.97
N VAL A 103 3.62 1.75 -7.58
CA VAL A 103 4.19 0.49 -7.15
C VAL A 103 5.10 -0.07 -8.24
N PHE A 104 6.31 -0.49 -7.84
CA PHE A 104 7.26 -1.21 -8.67
C PHE A 104 7.44 -2.63 -8.15
N TYR A 105 7.26 -3.61 -9.02
CA TYR A 105 7.61 -4.99 -8.73
C TYR A 105 8.68 -5.49 -9.70
N ASP A 106 9.86 -5.88 -9.17
CA ASP A 106 10.80 -6.72 -9.92
C ASP A 106 10.27 -8.14 -9.94
N ILE A 107 9.65 -8.53 -11.06
CA ILE A 107 8.97 -9.81 -11.19
C ILE A 107 9.92 -11.00 -11.40
N SER A 108 11.18 -10.73 -11.76
CA SER A 108 12.19 -11.76 -12.03
C SER A 108 13.25 -11.90 -10.93
N ALA A 109 13.47 -10.87 -10.10
CA ALA A 109 14.50 -10.87 -9.07
C ALA A 109 14.37 -12.01 -8.06
N SER A 110 13.16 -12.33 -7.61
CA SER A 110 12.89 -13.43 -6.68
C SER A 110 13.21 -14.79 -7.27
N HIS A 111 12.99 -14.98 -8.56
CA HIS A 111 13.19 -16.23 -9.27
C HIS A 111 14.63 -16.40 -9.74
N GLU A 112 15.23 -15.35 -10.29
CA GLU A 112 16.59 -15.38 -10.84
C GLU A 112 17.69 -15.16 -9.78
N GLY A 113 17.33 -14.77 -8.56
CA GLY A 113 18.28 -14.47 -7.50
C GLY A 113 19.11 -13.23 -7.74
N ARG A 114 18.66 -12.31 -8.61
CA ARG A 114 19.34 -11.07 -8.95
C ARG A 114 19.35 -10.07 -7.79
N ASN A 115 20.27 -9.12 -7.84
CA ASN A 115 20.27 -7.98 -6.95
C ASN A 115 19.06 -7.08 -7.23
N ILE A 116 18.61 -6.40 -6.19
CA ILE A 116 17.50 -5.43 -6.25
C ILE A 116 17.84 -4.25 -7.17
N MET A 117 16.82 -3.63 -7.75
CA MET A 117 16.94 -2.54 -8.72
C MET A 117 17.17 -1.16 -8.06
N ALA A 118 18.10 -1.03 -7.13
CA ALA A 118 18.30 0.21 -6.36
C ALA A 118 18.60 1.43 -7.26
N ASP A 119 19.36 1.25 -8.35
CA ASP A 119 19.71 2.36 -9.24
C ASP A 119 18.49 2.84 -10.06
N LEU A 120 17.62 1.93 -10.49
CA LEU A 120 16.37 2.31 -11.14
C LEU A 120 15.42 3.02 -10.17
N VAL A 121 15.32 2.50 -8.94
CA VAL A 121 14.50 3.14 -7.89
C VAL A 121 14.97 4.56 -7.65
N ARG A 122 16.29 4.81 -7.59
CA ARG A 122 16.84 6.16 -7.44
C ARG A 122 16.47 7.07 -8.62
N GLN A 123 16.62 6.61 -9.86
CA GLN A 123 16.25 7.39 -11.03
C GLN A 123 14.76 7.79 -11.04
N VAL A 124 13.89 6.88 -10.63
CA VAL A 124 12.46 7.16 -10.51
C VAL A 124 12.18 8.11 -9.37
N ALA A 125 12.75 7.87 -8.18
CA ALA A 125 12.55 8.72 -7.00
C ALA A 125 13.07 10.17 -7.23
N ASP A 126 14.12 10.34 -8.04
CA ASP A 126 14.62 11.66 -8.43
C ASP A 126 13.68 12.37 -9.43
N SER A 127 12.79 11.63 -10.09
CA SER A 127 11.96 12.12 -11.20
C SER A 127 10.50 12.37 -10.81
N VAL A 128 10.00 11.76 -9.72
CA VAL A 128 8.60 11.88 -9.27
C VAL A 128 8.51 12.24 -7.79
N PHE A 129 7.36 12.84 -7.42
CA PHE A 129 7.10 13.30 -6.04
C PHE A 129 5.97 12.52 -5.35
N MET A 130 5.33 11.58 -6.04
CA MET A 130 4.35 10.69 -5.42
C MET A 130 5.06 9.55 -4.66
N PRO A 131 4.45 9.00 -3.60
CA PRO A 131 5.01 7.88 -2.87
C PRO A 131 5.32 6.69 -3.78
N LEU A 132 6.49 6.07 -3.55
CA LEU A 132 6.99 4.93 -4.31
C LEU A 132 7.09 3.69 -3.41
N THR A 133 6.31 2.66 -3.71
CA THR A 133 6.42 1.34 -3.10
C THR A 133 7.22 0.41 -4.02
N VAL A 134 8.22 -0.25 -3.47
CA VAL A 134 9.07 -1.18 -4.24
C VAL A 134 9.00 -2.59 -3.66
N GLY A 135 8.80 -3.58 -4.53
CA GLY A 135 8.77 -4.99 -4.17
C GLY A 135 9.51 -5.87 -5.17
N GLY A 136 9.58 -7.15 -4.86
CA GLY A 136 10.32 -8.13 -5.65
C GLY A 136 11.79 -8.27 -5.21
N GLY A 137 12.21 -9.50 -4.96
CA GLY A 137 13.60 -9.82 -4.62
C GLY A 137 14.09 -9.43 -3.22
N ILE A 138 13.29 -8.80 -2.38
CA ILE A 138 13.66 -8.41 -1.01
C ILE A 138 13.70 -9.65 -0.11
N ARG A 139 14.87 -9.98 0.42
CA ARG A 139 15.10 -11.19 1.24
C ARG A 139 15.59 -10.87 2.64
N THR A 140 16.20 -9.71 2.82
CA THR A 140 16.87 -9.31 4.05
C THR A 140 16.53 -7.86 4.42
N LEU A 141 16.77 -7.48 5.67
CA LEU A 141 16.69 -6.09 6.12
C LEU A 141 17.66 -5.18 5.35
N ASP A 142 18.81 -5.71 4.89
CA ASP A 142 19.78 -4.94 4.11
C ASP A 142 19.23 -4.61 2.71
N ASP A 143 18.53 -5.56 2.07
CA ASP A 143 17.85 -5.30 0.79
C ASP A 143 16.80 -4.18 0.94
N ALA A 144 15.96 -4.26 1.98
CA ALA A 144 14.98 -3.23 2.29
C ALA A 144 15.65 -1.87 2.55
N THR A 145 16.76 -1.88 3.29
CA THR A 145 17.56 -0.67 3.59
C THR A 145 18.08 -0.01 2.31
N ARG A 146 18.62 -0.78 1.37
CA ARG A 146 19.13 -0.25 0.10
C ARG A 146 18.03 0.42 -0.73
N LEU A 147 16.83 -0.18 -0.78
CA LEU A 147 15.71 0.38 -1.52
C LEU A 147 15.21 1.69 -0.91
N ILE A 148 15.05 1.75 0.42
CA ILE A 148 14.65 2.98 1.11
C ILE A 148 15.72 4.07 0.95
N GLN A 149 17.00 3.74 1.05
CA GLN A 149 18.10 4.67 0.78
C GLN A 149 18.16 5.13 -0.70
N ALA A 150 17.64 4.32 -1.61
CA ALA A 150 17.51 4.69 -3.01
C ALA A 150 16.30 5.59 -3.31
N GLY A 151 15.41 5.81 -2.33
CA GLY A 151 14.27 6.73 -2.44
C GLY A 151 12.90 6.07 -2.42
N ALA A 152 12.80 4.76 -2.15
CA ALA A 152 11.51 4.12 -1.90
C ALA A 152 10.95 4.57 -0.54
N GLU A 153 9.70 4.98 -0.48
CA GLU A 153 8.99 5.28 0.77
C GLU A 153 8.51 4.00 1.46
N LYS A 154 8.19 2.97 0.69
CA LYS A 154 7.71 1.69 1.19
C LYS A 154 8.40 0.53 0.51
N VAL A 155 8.54 -0.57 1.22
CA VAL A 155 9.05 -1.85 0.68
C VAL A 155 8.02 -2.95 0.88
N SER A 156 7.76 -3.71 -0.19
CA SER A 156 6.78 -4.80 -0.20
C SER A 156 7.49 -6.15 -0.15
N VAL A 157 7.21 -6.91 0.90
CA VAL A 157 7.78 -8.25 1.13
C VAL A 157 6.69 -9.32 1.04
N ASN A 158 6.97 -10.42 0.34
CA ASN A 158 6.07 -11.57 0.20
C ASN A 158 6.82 -12.86 0.57
N SER A 159 7.45 -13.53 -0.39
CA SER A 159 8.05 -14.87 -0.23
C SER A 159 9.05 -14.97 0.91
N ALA A 160 9.85 -13.93 1.12
CA ALA A 160 10.82 -13.89 2.21
C ALA A 160 10.14 -13.78 3.58
N ALA A 161 9.06 -13.00 3.66
CA ALA A 161 8.28 -12.83 4.88
C ALA A 161 7.54 -14.11 5.29
N VAL A 162 7.03 -14.88 4.33
CA VAL A 162 6.43 -16.20 4.62
C VAL A 162 7.47 -17.18 5.16
N LYS A 163 8.69 -17.17 4.60
CA LYS A 163 9.80 -18.03 5.06
C LYS A 163 10.36 -17.58 6.41
N ASN A 164 10.48 -16.29 6.62
CA ASN A 164 10.96 -15.66 7.85
C ASN A 164 10.07 -14.49 8.25
N PRO A 165 8.99 -14.73 9.03
CA PRO A 165 8.06 -13.69 9.45
C PRO A 165 8.71 -12.55 10.24
N LYS A 166 9.85 -12.80 10.91
CA LYS A 166 10.60 -11.77 11.65
C LYS A 166 11.08 -10.63 10.76
N LEU A 167 11.26 -10.86 9.46
CA LEU A 167 11.67 -9.82 8.52
C LEU A 167 10.68 -8.63 8.52
N ILE A 168 9.37 -8.90 8.69
CA ILE A 168 8.36 -7.84 8.79
C ILE A 168 8.66 -6.96 10.01
N ALA A 169 8.92 -7.57 11.17
CA ALA A 169 9.21 -6.84 12.40
C ALA A 169 10.53 -6.06 12.29
N GLU A 170 11.57 -6.66 11.73
CA GLU A 170 12.87 -6.03 11.53
C GLU A 170 12.77 -4.76 10.64
N ILE A 171 11.97 -4.81 9.57
CA ILE A 171 11.74 -3.66 8.70
C ILE A 171 10.90 -2.61 9.42
N ALA A 172 9.83 -3.03 10.10
CA ALA A 172 8.95 -2.13 10.83
C ALA A 172 9.64 -1.43 12.00
N ASP A 173 10.52 -2.11 12.72
CA ASP A 173 11.31 -1.54 13.82
C ASP A 173 12.31 -0.50 13.31
N LYS A 174 12.88 -0.72 12.12
CA LYS A 174 13.90 0.17 11.56
C LYS A 174 13.33 1.38 10.84
N PHE A 175 12.26 1.20 10.06
CA PHE A 175 11.72 2.20 9.14
C PHE A 175 10.29 2.64 9.46
N GLY A 176 9.66 2.01 10.45
CA GLY A 176 8.27 2.23 10.80
C GLY A 176 7.29 1.35 10.02
N ARG A 177 6.12 1.14 10.61
CA ARG A 177 5.06 0.30 10.01
C ARG A 177 4.62 0.81 8.64
N CYS A 178 4.51 2.14 8.47
CA CYS A 178 4.07 2.73 7.21
C CYS A 178 4.98 2.41 6.02
N ALA A 179 6.26 2.13 6.28
CA ALA A 179 7.23 1.72 5.26
C ALA A 179 7.19 0.21 4.95
N THR A 180 6.45 -0.57 5.75
CA THR A 180 6.45 -2.04 5.69
C THR A 180 5.16 -2.55 5.08
N VAL A 181 5.21 -3.01 3.84
CA VAL A 181 4.06 -3.53 3.10
C VAL A 181 4.14 -5.06 3.00
N LEU A 182 3.05 -5.74 3.35
CA LEU A 182 2.89 -7.15 3.03
C LEU A 182 2.39 -7.29 1.59
N GLY A 183 3.23 -7.79 0.69
CA GLY A 183 2.76 -8.32 -0.60
C GLY A 183 2.20 -9.72 -0.39
N LEU A 184 1.04 -10.01 -0.92
CA LEU A 184 0.32 -11.25 -0.70
C LEU A 184 -0.27 -11.77 -2.01
N ASP A 185 0.34 -12.84 -2.56
CA ASP A 185 -0.29 -13.61 -3.64
C ASP A 185 -1.22 -14.65 -3.03
N ALA A 186 -2.51 -14.53 -3.32
CA ALA A 186 -3.56 -15.37 -2.76
C ALA A 186 -4.30 -16.12 -3.86
N ASN A 187 -4.69 -17.35 -3.57
CA ASN A 187 -5.49 -18.17 -4.46
C ASN A 187 -6.62 -18.85 -3.70
N ARG A 188 -7.78 -18.97 -4.32
CA ARG A 188 -8.90 -19.75 -3.83
C ARG A 188 -8.60 -21.23 -4.06
N VAL A 189 -8.73 -22.03 -3.03
CA VAL A 189 -8.47 -23.48 -3.06
C VAL A 189 -9.62 -24.24 -2.45
N GLN A 190 -9.83 -25.48 -2.92
CA GLN A 190 -10.83 -26.39 -2.38
C GLN A 190 -10.12 -27.63 -1.85
N ARG A 191 -10.33 -27.96 -0.57
CA ARG A 191 -9.79 -29.15 0.09
C ARG A 191 -10.82 -29.73 1.04
N ASP A 192 -10.93 -31.04 1.07
CA ASP A 192 -11.81 -31.77 2.00
C ASP A 192 -13.26 -31.26 1.99
N GLY A 193 -13.73 -30.73 0.85
CA GLY A 193 -15.06 -30.18 0.67
C GLY A 193 -15.23 -28.74 1.17
N GLU A 194 -14.20 -28.13 1.74
CA GLU A 194 -14.19 -26.72 2.17
C GLU A 194 -13.45 -25.84 1.18
N GLU A 195 -13.95 -24.63 0.98
CA GLU A 195 -13.32 -23.59 0.15
C GLU A 195 -12.72 -22.52 1.05
N TYR A 196 -11.45 -22.17 0.79
CA TYR A 196 -10.74 -21.11 1.50
C TYR A 196 -9.60 -20.53 0.65
N TRP A 197 -8.89 -19.53 1.17
CA TRP A 197 -7.78 -18.89 0.45
C TRP A 197 -6.45 -19.27 1.06
N GLU A 198 -5.48 -19.64 0.22
CA GLU A 198 -4.11 -19.97 0.59
C GLU A 198 -3.10 -18.97 0.01
N VAL A 199 -2.01 -18.79 0.75
CA VAL A 199 -0.88 -17.94 0.38
C VAL A 199 0.04 -18.67 -0.59
N PHE A 200 0.41 -17.97 -1.66
CA PHE A 200 1.37 -18.45 -2.64
C PHE A 200 2.64 -17.59 -2.60
N VAL A 201 3.77 -18.17 -2.99
CA VAL A 201 5.08 -17.53 -3.01
C VAL A 201 5.81 -17.79 -4.35
N ASN A 202 6.97 -17.12 -4.51
CA ASN A 202 7.79 -17.22 -5.73
C ASN A 202 7.01 -16.83 -7.01
N GLY A 203 6.27 -15.70 -6.94
CA GLY A 203 5.44 -15.23 -8.05
C GLY A 203 4.31 -16.21 -8.35
N GLY A 204 3.61 -16.69 -7.32
CA GLY A 204 2.45 -17.56 -7.45
C GLY A 204 2.74 -19.01 -7.82
N ARG A 205 4.02 -19.42 -7.89
CA ARG A 205 4.42 -20.77 -8.34
C ARG A 205 4.37 -21.84 -7.26
N VAL A 206 4.44 -21.45 -5.99
CA VAL A 206 4.55 -22.39 -4.85
C VAL A 206 3.45 -22.10 -3.85
N ASN A 207 2.59 -23.08 -3.62
CA ASN A 207 1.60 -23.05 -2.55
C ASN A 207 2.28 -23.29 -1.20
N THR A 208 1.96 -22.47 -0.21
CA THR A 208 2.54 -22.59 1.14
C THR A 208 1.66 -23.35 2.10
N PHE A 209 0.40 -23.62 1.74
CA PHE A 209 -0.65 -24.18 2.59
C PHE A 209 -1.00 -23.32 3.82
N VAL A 210 -0.53 -22.08 3.83
CA VAL A 210 -0.87 -21.09 4.87
C VAL A 210 -2.18 -20.43 4.49
N LYS A 211 -3.13 -20.38 5.42
CA LYS A 211 -4.40 -19.69 5.21
C LYS A 211 -4.20 -18.19 5.19
N VAL A 212 -4.78 -17.51 4.22
CA VAL A 212 -4.69 -16.04 4.05
C VAL A 212 -5.12 -15.32 5.33
N MET A 213 -6.26 -15.72 5.91
CA MET A 213 -6.84 -15.05 7.08
C MET A 213 -5.96 -15.12 8.33
N ASP A 214 -5.19 -16.19 8.49
CA ASP A 214 -4.25 -16.32 9.60
C ASP A 214 -2.98 -15.48 9.33
N TRP A 215 -2.51 -15.50 8.08
CA TRP A 215 -1.30 -14.81 7.70
C TRP A 215 -1.43 -13.28 7.76
N VAL A 216 -2.55 -12.70 7.30
CA VAL A 216 -2.74 -11.24 7.35
C VAL A 216 -2.78 -10.72 8.78
N LYS A 217 -3.40 -11.45 9.71
CA LYS A 217 -3.42 -11.11 11.14
C LYS A 217 -2.04 -11.20 11.76
N GLN A 218 -1.29 -12.26 11.43
CA GLN A 218 0.08 -12.44 11.92
C GLN A 218 0.99 -11.33 11.39
N ALA A 219 0.93 -11.00 10.10
CA ALA A 219 1.73 -9.94 9.50
C ALA A 219 1.42 -8.57 10.10
N GLN A 220 0.14 -8.24 10.33
CA GLN A 220 -0.25 -7.02 11.03
C GLN A 220 0.32 -6.98 12.46
N ALA A 221 0.27 -8.08 13.19
CA ALA A 221 0.83 -8.17 14.54
C ALA A 221 2.35 -7.99 14.55
N LEU A 222 3.04 -8.46 13.52
CA LEU A 222 4.47 -8.30 13.33
C LEU A 222 4.90 -6.89 12.87
N GLY A 223 3.95 -6.01 12.53
CA GLY A 223 4.27 -4.64 12.21
C GLY A 223 4.07 -4.24 10.75
N ALA A 224 3.46 -5.09 9.92
CA ALA A 224 3.01 -4.64 8.60
C ALA A 224 2.05 -3.44 8.75
N GLY A 225 2.24 -2.41 7.95
CA GLY A 225 1.42 -1.20 7.96
C GLY A 225 0.45 -1.12 6.80
N GLU A 226 0.57 -2.00 5.80
CA GLU A 226 -0.30 -2.08 4.64
C GLU A 226 -0.22 -3.47 4.01
N ILE A 227 -1.30 -3.90 3.35
CA ILE A 227 -1.35 -5.16 2.61
C ILE A 227 -1.67 -4.86 1.15
N VAL A 228 -0.84 -5.36 0.22
CA VAL A 228 -1.18 -5.45 -1.20
C VAL A 228 -1.66 -6.87 -1.48
N LEU A 229 -2.96 -7.02 -1.63
CA LEU A 229 -3.62 -8.30 -1.87
C LEU A 229 -3.75 -8.56 -3.37
N ASN A 230 -2.90 -9.41 -3.90
CA ASN A 230 -2.95 -9.85 -5.30
C ASN A 230 -3.69 -11.19 -5.41
N VAL A 231 -4.86 -11.17 -6.03
CA VAL A 231 -5.69 -12.37 -6.21
C VAL A 231 -5.37 -13.02 -7.54
N MET A 232 -4.64 -14.14 -7.48
CA MET A 232 -4.10 -14.82 -8.65
C MET A 232 -5.16 -15.32 -9.65
N ASN A 233 -6.30 -15.77 -9.16
CA ASN A 233 -7.42 -16.22 -10.03
C ASN A 233 -7.98 -15.07 -10.88
N ALA A 234 -7.97 -13.85 -10.35
CA ALA A 234 -8.48 -12.67 -11.03
C ALA A 234 -7.41 -11.98 -11.88
N ASP A 235 -6.11 -12.12 -11.52
CA ASP A 235 -5.03 -11.39 -12.17
C ASP A 235 -4.92 -11.70 -13.68
N GLY A 236 -4.81 -10.63 -14.48
CA GLY A 236 -4.75 -10.70 -15.94
C GLY A 236 -6.07 -11.00 -16.64
N THR A 237 -7.13 -11.36 -15.93
CA THR A 237 -8.45 -11.70 -16.54
C THR A 237 -9.23 -10.50 -17.03
N LYS A 238 -9.00 -9.30 -16.44
CA LYS A 238 -9.78 -8.08 -16.68
C LYS A 238 -11.28 -8.20 -16.36
N GLN A 239 -11.68 -9.17 -15.56
CA GLN A 239 -13.07 -9.45 -15.21
C GLN A 239 -13.52 -8.84 -13.88
N GLY A 240 -12.63 -8.13 -13.20
CA GLY A 240 -12.86 -7.53 -11.89
C GLY A 240 -11.99 -8.15 -10.81
N TYR A 241 -11.91 -7.44 -9.69
CA TYR A 241 -11.22 -7.90 -8.49
C TYR A 241 -12.04 -8.98 -7.77
N ASP A 242 -11.41 -9.82 -6.97
CA ASP A 242 -12.13 -10.71 -6.04
C ASP A 242 -12.67 -9.89 -4.87
N ILE A 243 -13.94 -9.54 -4.95
CA ILE A 243 -14.64 -8.70 -3.97
C ILE A 243 -14.75 -9.42 -2.62
N GLU A 244 -15.07 -10.72 -2.65
CA GLU A 244 -15.28 -11.53 -1.45
C GLU A 244 -14.00 -11.63 -0.62
N MET A 245 -12.89 -12.02 -1.25
CA MET A 245 -11.59 -12.14 -0.57
C MET A 245 -11.13 -10.77 -0.05
N THR A 246 -11.26 -9.72 -0.87
CA THR A 246 -10.85 -8.37 -0.50
C THR A 246 -11.63 -7.88 0.71
N ALA A 247 -12.96 -8.05 0.73
CA ALA A 247 -13.80 -7.66 1.86
C ALA A 247 -13.46 -8.46 3.12
N ALA A 248 -13.26 -9.79 3.00
CA ALA A 248 -12.90 -10.63 4.13
C ALA A 248 -11.55 -10.22 4.76
N VAL A 249 -10.55 -9.90 3.94
CA VAL A 249 -9.24 -9.42 4.41
C VAL A 249 -9.40 -8.03 5.04
N SER A 250 -10.11 -7.10 4.40
CA SER A 250 -10.34 -5.75 4.92
C SER A 250 -11.07 -5.76 6.28
N ASP A 251 -12.00 -6.68 6.49
CA ASP A 251 -12.71 -6.84 7.77
C ASP A 251 -11.83 -7.52 8.86
N ALA A 252 -10.81 -8.26 8.47
CA ALA A 252 -9.95 -9.01 9.39
C ALA A 252 -8.78 -8.22 9.97
N VAL A 253 -8.41 -7.10 9.34
CA VAL A 253 -7.26 -6.26 9.73
C VAL A 253 -7.69 -4.80 9.94
N SER A 254 -6.85 -4.03 10.63
CA SER A 254 -7.06 -2.59 10.86
C SER A 254 -6.08 -1.71 10.06
N ILE A 255 -5.24 -2.32 9.24
CA ILE A 255 -4.31 -1.64 8.35
C ILE A 255 -4.89 -1.58 6.94
N PRO A 256 -4.51 -0.58 6.11
CA PRO A 256 -5.01 -0.43 4.77
C PRO A 256 -4.81 -1.68 3.90
N VAL A 257 -5.82 -1.97 3.08
CA VAL A 257 -5.79 -3.06 2.10
C VAL A 257 -5.85 -2.47 0.69
N VAL A 258 -4.85 -2.78 -0.11
CA VAL A 258 -4.74 -2.44 -1.52
C VAL A 258 -5.17 -3.65 -2.35
N ALA A 259 -6.26 -3.54 -3.08
CA ALA A 259 -6.73 -4.60 -3.96
C ALA A 259 -5.92 -4.64 -5.26
N SER A 260 -5.47 -5.83 -5.65
CA SER A 260 -4.69 -6.10 -6.86
C SER A 260 -5.20 -7.35 -7.59
N GLY A 261 -5.05 -7.33 -8.91
CA GLY A 261 -5.47 -8.44 -9.79
C GLY A 261 -6.92 -8.33 -10.29
N GLY A 262 -7.10 -8.33 -11.60
CA GLY A 262 -8.42 -8.38 -12.26
C GLY A 262 -8.97 -7.06 -12.80
N ALA A 263 -8.31 -5.92 -12.60
CA ALA A 263 -8.76 -4.63 -13.10
C ALA A 263 -8.92 -4.62 -14.63
N GLY A 264 -10.12 -4.31 -15.11
CA GLY A 264 -10.43 -4.20 -16.55
C GLY A 264 -11.23 -2.95 -16.90
N SER A 265 -11.78 -2.25 -15.89
CA SER A 265 -12.58 -1.04 -16.11
C SER A 265 -12.65 -0.20 -14.82
N PRO A 266 -13.02 1.10 -14.91
CA PRO A 266 -13.30 1.94 -13.74
C PRO A 266 -14.40 1.38 -12.84
N LYS A 267 -15.38 0.67 -13.40
CA LYS A 267 -16.45 0.02 -12.63
C LYS A 267 -15.89 -1.03 -11.67
N HIS A 268 -14.91 -1.83 -12.08
CA HIS A 268 -14.28 -2.82 -11.21
C HIS A 268 -13.59 -2.18 -10.01
N MET A 269 -12.96 -1.00 -10.20
CA MET A 269 -12.39 -0.24 -9.09
C MET A 269 -13.47 0.31 -8.16
N LEU A 270 -14.59 0.80 -8.72
CA LEU A 270 -15.73 1.22 -7.93
C LEU A 270 -16.21 0.10 -7.00
N ASP A 271 -16.39 -1.10 -7.55
CA ASP A 271 -16.93 -2.25 -6.83
C ASP A 271 -15.98 -2.69 -5.70
N VAL A 272 -14.68 -2.79 -5.98
CA VAL A 272 -13.72 -3.22 -4.93
C VAL A 272 -13.53 -2.18 -3.83
N LEU A 273 -13.63 -0.89 -4.15
CA LEU A 273 -13.53 0.18 -3.16
C LEU A 273 -14.79 0.30 -2.30
N LYS A 274 -15.97 -0.01 -2.84
CA LYS A 274 -17.25 0.04 -2.11
C LYS A 274 -17.59 -1.29 -1.45
N GLU A 275 -17.71 -2.33 -2.24
CA GLU A 275 -18.17 -3.65 -1.79
C GLU A 275 -17.02 -4.47 -1.20
N GLY A 276 -15.85 -4.42 -1.83
CA GLY A 276 -14.61 -5.04 -1.33
C GLY A 276 -13.97 -4.31 -0.15
N LYS A 277 -14.45 -3.11 0.20
CA LYS A 277 -13.96 -2.27 1.31
C LYS A 277 -12.47 -1.92 1.22
N ALA A 278 -11.84 -2.09 0.06
CA ALA A 278 -10.44 -1.76 -0.13
C ALA A 278 -10.17 -0.27 0.12
N ASP A 279 -8.95 0.05 0.57
CA ASP A 279 -8.49 1.43 0.78
C ASP A 279 -7.79 2.00 -0.44
N ALA A 280 -7.38 1.12 -1.34
CA ALA A 280 -6.81 1.49 -2.63
C ALA A 280 -7.08 0.41 -3.67
N ALA A 281 -7.09 0.82 -4.94
CA ALA A 281 -7.15 -0.07 -6.09
C ALA A 281 -5.86 0.06 -6.90
N LEU A 282 -5.16 -1.06 -7.08
CA LEU A 282 -3.94 -1.17 -7.85
C LEU A 282 -4.25 -1.79 -9.21
N ALA A 283 -3.73 -1.19 -10.28
CA ALA A 283 -3.90 -1.70 -11.64
C ALA A 283 -2.68 -1.42 -12.51
N ALA A 284 -2.49 -2.24 -13.52
CA ALA A 284 -1.40 -2.14 -14.48
C ALA A 284 -1.90 -1.96 -15.91
N SER A 285 -2.45 -3.02 -16.51
CA SER A 285 -2.73 -3.10 -17.95
C SER A 285 -3.69 -2.03 -18.47
N ILE A 286 -4.71 -1.63 -17.70
CA ILE A 286 -5.65 -0.60 -18.14
C ILE A 286 -5.01 0.78 -18.30
N PHE A 287 -3.93 1.04 -17.53
CA PHE A 287 -3.16 2.26 -17.59
C PHE A 287 -2.02 2.17 -18.62
N HIS A 288 -1.32 1.02 -18.71
CA HIS A 288 -0.19 0.85 -19.65
C HIS A 288 -0.62 0.97 -21.11
N PHE A 289 -1.80 0.45 -21.44
CA PHE A 289 -2.31 0.41 -22.82
C PHE A 289 -3.30 1.54 -23.13
N ASP A 290 -3.26 2.65 -22.37
CA ASP A 290 -4.07 3.85 -22.59
C ASP A 290 -5.59 3.59 -22.70
N GLN A 291 -6.09 2.49 -22.10
CA GLN A 291 -7.52 2.23 -22.09
C GLN A 291 -8.26 3.27 -21.23
N PHE A 292 -7.65 3.68 -20.13
CA PHE A 292 -8.11 4.76 -19.26
C PHE A 292 -6.90 5.48 -18.65
N SER A 293 -6.98 6.82 -18.48
CA SER A 293 -6.04 7.55 -17.64
C SER A 293 -6.44 7.43 -16.16
N VAL A 294 -5.49 7.68 -15.25
CA VAL A 294 -5.79 7.72 -13.81
C VAL A 294 -6.81 8.79 -13.49
N GLY A 295 -6.70 9.97 -14.13
CA GLY A 295 -7.65 11.06 -13.97
C GLY A 295 -9.07 10.70 -14.39
N GLN A 296 -9.24 9.98 -15.51
CA GLN A 296 -10.56 9.49 -15.96
C GLN A 296 -11.17 8.51 -14.94
N VAL A 297 -10.37 7.60 -14.41
CA VAL A 297 -10.81 6.67 -13.36
C VAL A 297 -11.24 7.42 -12.12
N LYS A 298 -10.44 8.36 -11.65
CA LYS A 298 -10.77 9.17 -10.46
C LYS A 298 -12.03 10.01 -10.66
N GLN A 299 -12.20 10.61 -11.83
CA GLN A 299 -13.43 11.35 -12.14
C GLN A 299 -14.65 10.43 -12.08
N PHE A 300 -14.58 9.25 -12.69
CA PHE A 300 -15.66 8.27 -12.62
C PHE A 300 -15.97 7.84 -11.18
N LEU A 301 -14.96 7.59 -10.36
CA LEU A 301 -15.13 7.22 -8.95
C LEU A 301 -15.76 8.34 -8.13
N HIS A 302 -15.32 9.57 -8.33
CA HIS A 302 -15.89 10.76 -7.69
C HIS A 302 -17.37 10.94 -8.02
N ASP A 303 -17.72 10.85 -9.30
CA ASP A 303 -19.10 10.98 -9.80
C ASP A 303 -20.02 9.87 -9.25
N ASN A 304 -19.44 8.74 -8.87
CA ASN A 304 -20.13 7.64 -8.20
C ASN A 304 -20.02 7.66 -6.67
N GLY A 305 -19.59 8.79 -6.07
CA GLY A 305 -19.60 9.02 -4.62
C GLY A 305 -18.48 8.29 -3.84
N VAL A 306 -17.37 7.95 -4.49
CA VAL A 306 -16.14 7.47 -3.81
C VAL A 306 -15.24 8.68 -3.56
N PRO A 307 -14.81 8.94 -2.31
CA PRO A 307 -13.88 10.02 -2.02
C PRO A 307 -12.50 9.70 -2.61
N VAL A 308 -12.11 10.43 -3.63
CA VAL A 308 -10.78 10.37 -4.26
C VAL A 308 -10.21 11.79 -4.40
N ARG A 309 -8.89 11.90 -4.49
CA ARG A 309 -8.21 13.17 -4.75
C ARG A 309 -8.28 13.45 -6.26
N LEU A 310 -9.02 14.46 -6.66
CA LEU A 310 -8.98 14.99 -8.03
C LEU A 310 -7.74 15.88 -8.21
N VAL A 311 -7.22 15.95 -9.43
CA VAL A 311 -6.04 16.76 -9.81
C VAL A 311 -6.49 18.04 -10.48
#